data_bf999dc397dadc74a25faed2c72a2bf5
#
_entry.id   bf999dc397dadc74a25faed2c72a2bf5
#
_cell.length_a   1.000
_cell.length_b   1.000
_cell.length_c   1.000
_cell.angle_alpha   90.00
_cell.angle_beta   90.00
_cell.angle_gamma   90.00
#
_symmetry.space_group_name_H-M   'P 1'
#
loop_
_entity.id
_entity.type
_entity.pdbx_description
1 polymer ?
#
loop_
_entity_poly.entity_id
_entity_poly.type
_entity_poly.pdbx_seq_one_letter_code
_entity_poly.pdbx_strand_id
1 'polypeptide(L)'
;MVKTLVLVRHGVSERGSEDMSRELTRAGQRALSANYPHIFGLLGPEGEEAEIWTSPALRALETAEIVAEALDAEGLEIHDSLYDQDLPALQAELEHADAETLIL
;
A
#
# COMPACT_ATOMS: atom_id res chain seq x y z
N MET A 1 -6.51 -0.90 17.65
CA MET A 1 -5.15 -1.43 17.82
C MET A 1 -4.79 -2.33 16.66
N VAL A 2 -3.66 -2.09 16.02
CA VAL A 2 -3.22 -2.90 14.89
C VAL A 2 -2.70 -4.25 15.40
N LYS A 3 -3.29 -5.34 14.93
CA LYS A 3 -2.88 -6.71 15.28
C LYS A 3 -2.08 -7.35 14.16
N THR A 4 -2.39 -7.01 12.91
CA THR A 4 -1.71 -7.55 11.74
C THR A 4 -1.20 -6.41 10.89
N LEU A 5 0.10 -6.39 10.61
CA LEU A 5 0.75 -5.40 9.77
C LEU A 5 1.36 -6.09 8.57
N VAL A 6 0.95 -5.68 7.38
CA VAL A 6 1.47 -6.20 6.13
C VAL A 6 2.28 -5.12 5.43
N LEU A 7 3.55 -5.40 5.18
CA LEU A 7 4.43 -4.47 4.47
C LEU A 7 4.50 -4.85 3.00
N VAL A 8 4.23 -3.89 2.14
CA VAL A 8 4.20 -4.10 0.69
C VAL A 8 5.23 -3.19 0.03
N ARG A 9 6.06 -3.79 -0.83
CA ARG A 9 6.98 -3.03 -1.66
C ARG A 9 6.24 -2.63 -2.94
N HIS A 10 6.42 -1.38 -3.39
CA HIS A 10 5.84 -0.95 -4.66
C HIS A 10 6.40 -1.77 -5.83
N GLY A 11 5.63 -1.86 -6.91
CA GLY A 11 6.05 -2.58 -8.12
C GLY A 11 7.17 -1.87 -8.88
N VAL A 12 7.62 -2.51 -9.95
CA VAL A 12 8.67 -1.93 -10.80
C VAL A 12 8.20 -0.61 -11.41
N SER A 13 8.96 0.46 -11.18
CA SER A 13 8.61 1.80 -11.64
C SER A 13 9.50 2.27 -12.78
N GLU A 14 8.96 3.20 -13.57
CA GLU A 14 9.73 3.89 -14.60
C GLU A 14 10.82 4.74 -13.96
N ARG A 15 11.88 4.98 -14.73
CA ARG A 15 12.91 5.92 -14.31
C ARG A 15 12.55 7.31 -14.83
N GLY A 16 12.67 8.30 -13.97
CA GLY A 16 12.35 9.67 -14.33
C GLY A 16 13.13 10.67 -13.51
N SER A 17 13.03 11.93 -13.89
CA SER A 17 13.74 13.03 -13.22
C SER A 17 13.09 13.42 -11.89
N GLU A 18 11.78 13.23 -11.76
CA GLU A 18 11.05 13.57 -10.55
C GLU A 18 10.59 12.30 -9.83
N ASP A 19 11.14 12.05 -8.64
CA ASP A 19 10.89 10.85 -7.88
C ASP A 19 9.40 10.65 -7.58
N MET A 20 8.72 11.70 -7.16
CA MET A 20 7.32 11.64 -6.73
C MET A 20 6.37 11.22 -7.87
N SER A 21 6.67 11.59 -9.10
CA SER A 21 5.81 11.35 -10.25
C SER A 21 6.18 10.14 -11.09
N ARG A 22 7.14 9.33 -10.66
CA ARG A 22 7.49 8.11 -11.39
C ARG A 22 6.36 7.09 -11.29
N GLU A 23 5.90 6.62 -12.44
CA GLU A 23 4.84 5.65 -12.55
C GLU A 23 5.38 4.22 -12.49
N LEU A 24 4.50 3.26 -12.19
CA LEU A 24 4.83 1.86 -12.39
C LEU A 24 4.97 1.58 -13.89
N THR A 25 5.87 0.64 -14.24
CA THR A 25 5.94 0.16 -15.62
C THR A 25 4.68 -0.66 -15.93
N ARG A 26 4.35 -0.80 -17.22
CA ARG A 26 3.24 -1.67 -17.63
C ARG A 26 3.46 -3.11 -17.20
N ALA A 27 4.71 -3.58 -17.32
CA ALA A 27 5.07 -4.92 -16.87
C ALA A 27 4.90 -5.06 -15.34
N GLY A 28 5.29 -4.02 -14.58
CA GLY A 28 5.10 -3.97 -13.14
C GLY A 28 3.63 -4.04 -12.75
N GLN A 29 2.79 -3.23 -13.40
CA GLN A 29 1.35 -3.24 -13.15
C GLN A 29 0.73 -4.61 -13.45
N ARG A 30 1.10 -5.22 -14.58
CA ARG A 30 0.59 -6.53 -14.96
C ARG A 30 1.01 -7.61 -13.96
N ALA A 31 2.27 -7.57 -13.51
CA ALA A 31 2.76 -8.52 -12.54
C ALA A 31 2.00 -8.44 -11.22
N LEU A 32 1.76 -7.22 -10.72
CA LEU A 32 1.01 -7.01 -9.49
C LEU A 32 -0.45 -7.44 -9.65
N SER A 33 -1.09 -7.05 -10.74
CA SER A 33 -2.49 -7.41 -11.01
C SER A 33 -2.69 -8.91 -11.17
N ALA A 34 -1.69 -9.63 -11.67
CA ALA A 34 -1.75 -11.07 -11.80
C ALA A 34 -1.52 -11.80 -10.48
N ASN A 35 -0.62 -11.29 -9.63
CA ASN A 35 -0.16 -12.00 -8.44
C ASN A 35 -0.87 -11.59 -7.15
N TYR A 36 -1.22 -10.32 -6.99
CA TYR A 36 -1.76 -9.80 -5.73
C TYR A 36 -3.11 -10.39 -5.34
N PRO A 37 -4.07 -10.61 -6.27
CA PRO A 37 -5.33 -11.25 -5.85
C PRO A 37 -5.11 -12.60 -5.19
N HIS A 38 -4.14 -13.36 -5.67
CA HIS A 38 -3.80 -14.66 -5.09
C HIS A 38 -3.12 -14.50 -3.72
N ILE A 39 -2.14 -13.60 -3.64
CA ILE A 39 -1.37 -13.38 -2.41
C ILE A 39 -2.26 -12.81 -1.31
N PHE A 40 -3.02 -11.75 -1.60
CA PHE A 40 -3.87 -11.10 -0.60
C PHE A 40 -5.12 -11.91 -0.28
N GLY A 41 -5.52 -12.83 -1.15
CA GLY A 41 -6.59 -13.77 -0.85
C GLY A 41 -6.31 -14.63 0.37
N LEU A 42 -5.03 -14.81 0.74
CA LEU A 42 -4.63 -15.56 1.93
C LEU A 42 -5.02 -14.87 3.23
N LEU A 43 -5.30 -13.56 3.20
CA LEU A 43 -5.77 -12.84 4.39
C LEU A 43 -7.21 -13.18 4.75
N GLY A 44 -7.97 -13.69 3.79
CA GLY A 44 -9.38 -14.02 4.02
C GLY A 44 -10.21 -12.82 4.46
N PRO A 45 -11.14 -12.98 5.42
CA PRO A 45 -12.00 -11.88 5.88
C PRO A 45 -11.23 -10.69 6.44
N GLU A 46 -10.04 -10.89 7.00
CA GLU A 46 -9.22 -9.79 7.50
C GLU A 46 -8.85 -8.79 6.40
N GLY A 47 -8.66 -9.29 5.17
CA GLY A 47 -8.30 -8.44 4.05
C GLY A 47 -9.39 -7.47 3.65
N GLU A 48 -10.66 -7.87 3.78
CA GLU A 48 -11.80 -7.01 3.45
C GLU A 48 -11.95 -5.84 4.42
N GLU A 49 -11.51 -6.03 5.65
CA GLU A 49 -11.58 -5.02 6.70
C GLU A 49 -10.26 -4.26 6.86
N ALA A 50 -9.26 -4.60 6.06
CA ALA A 50 -7.94 -3.99 6.15
C ALA A 50 -7.98 -2.53 5.70
N GLU A 51 -7.18 -1.71 6.36
CA GLU A 51 -6.94 -0.34 5.97
C GLU A 51 -5.61 -0.28 5.22
N ILE A 52 -5.55 0.50 4.14
CA ILE A 52 -4.36 0.61 3.30
C ILE A 52 -3.80 2.02 3.42
N TRP A 53 -2.55 2.12 3.81
CA TRP A 53 -1.83 3.40 3.88
C TRP A 53 -0.76 3.41 2.81
N THR A 54 -0.67 4.50 2.06
CA THR A 54 0.32 4.64 0.99
C THR A 54 1.07 5.96 1.09
N SER A 55 2.31 5.97 0.58
CA SER A 55 3.01 7.22 0.37
C SER A 55 2.38 7.99 -0.80
N PRO A 56 2.60 9.31 -0.91
CA PRO A 56 2.05 10.09 -2.03
C PRO A 56 2.78 9.87 -3.36
N ALA A 57 3.90 9.15 -3.39
CA ALA A 57 4.60 8.86 -4.63
C ALA A 57 3.70 8.06 -5.58
N LEU A 58 3.66 8.43 -6.86
CA LEU A 58 2.73 7.83 -7.82
C LEU A 58 2.91 6.32 -7.93
N ARG A 59 4.14 5.80 -7.93
CA ARG A 59 4.41 4.36 -7.97
C ARG A 59 3.80 3.62 -6.78
N ALA A 60 3.77 4.25 -5.60
CA ALA A 60 3.18 3.68 -4.41
C ALA A 60 1.66 3.75 -4.46
N LEU A 61 1.09 4.87 -4.92
CA LEU A 61 -0.35 5.03 -5.09
C LEU A 61 -0.91 3.99 -6.06
N GLU A 62 -0.24 3.79 -7.19
CA GLU A 62 -0.65 2.80 -8.18
C GLU A 62 -0.57 1.39 -7.62
N THR A 63 0.47 1.08 -6.86
CA THR A 63 0.59 -0.22 -6.18
C THR A 63 -0.54 -0.40 -5.17
N ALA A 64 -0.83 0.64 -4.37
CA ALA A 64 -1.89 0.60 -3.36
C ALA A 64 -3.27 0.40 -3.98
N GLU A 65 -3.54 1.03 -5.13
CA GLU A 65 -4.80 0.84 -5.85
C GLU A 65 -4.98 -0.62 -6.30
N ILE A 66 -3.90 -1.26 -6.75
CA ILE A 66 -3.93 -2.67 -7.14
C ILE A 66 -4.20 -3.56 -5.92
N VAL A 67 -3.58 -3.24 -4.78
CA VAL A 67 -3.83 -3.96 -3.52
C VAL A 67 -5.29 -3.80 -3.10
N ALA A 68 -5.81 -2.58 -3.13
CA ALA A 68 -7.19 -2.29 -2.77
C ALA A 68 -8.17 -3.07 -3.66
N GLU A 69 -7.92 -3.13 -4.95
CA GLU A 69 -8.73 -3.89 -5.90
C GLU A 69 -8.67 -5.38 -5.59
N ALA A 70 -7.48 -5.90 -5.30
CA ALA A 70 -7.29 -7.32 -4.98
C ALA A 70 -8.04 -7.74 -3.70
N LEU A 71 -8.16 -6.83 -2.74
CA LEU A 71 -8.83 -7.08 -1.46
C LEU A 71 -10.29 -6.66 -1.45
N ASP A 72 -10.74 -5.93 -2.48
CA ASP A 72 -12.05 -5.27 -2.50
C ASP A 72 -12.19 -4.35 -1.28
N ALA A 73 -11.10 -3.66 -0.94
CA ALA A 73 -11.02 -2.77 0.22
C ALA A 73 -11.34 -1.33 -0.18
N GLU A 74 -11.99 -0.59 0.73
CA GLU A 74 -12.37 0.80 0.49
C GLU A 74 -11.46 1.80 1.21
N GLY A 75 -10.72 1.36 2.21
CA GLY A 75 -9.91 2.23 3.05
C GLY A 75 -8.51 2.48 2.54
N LEU A 76 -8.35 3.48 1.66
CA LEU A 76 -7.04 3.89 1.16
C LEU A 76 -6.73 5.29 1.70
N GLU A 77 -5.63 5.42 2.44
CA GLU A 77 -5.19 6.71 2.99
C GLU A 77 -3.77 7.02 2.55
N ILE A 78 -3.50 8.31 2.30
CA ILE A 78 -2.17 8.80 1.93
C ILE A 78 -1.50 9.34 3.19
N HIS A 79 -0.29 8.85 3.47
CA HIS A 79 0.50 9.28 4.62
C HIS A 79 1.89 9.74 4.15
N ASP A 80 2.17 11.02 4.30
CA ASP A 80 3.45 11.60 3.88
C ASP A 80 4.64 11.01 4.64
N SER A 81 4.42 10.57 5.89
CA SER A 81 5.45 9.94 6.69
C SER A 81 6.06 8.71 6.02
N LEU A 82 5.31 8.02 5.17
CA LEU A 82 5.81 6.85 4.43
C LEU A 82 6.80 7.25 3.34
N TYR A 83 6.59 8.42 2.70
CA TYR A 83 7.51 8.92 1.69
C TYR A 83 8.75 9.52 2.34
N ASP A 84 8.55 10.30 3.40
CA ASP A 84 9.61 11.00 4.10
C ASP A 84 10.46 10.09 4.98
N GLN A 85 10.04 8.85 5.17
CA GLN A 85 10.67 7.88 6.07
C GLN A 85 10.77 8.42 7.51
N ASP A 86 9.76 9.18 7.91
CA ASP A 86 9.67 9.75 9.25
C ASP A 86 9.10 8.71 10.21
N LEU A 87 9.97 7.89 10.78
CA LEU A 87 9.59 6.80 11.66
C LEU A 87 8.83 7.26 12.92
N PRO A 88 9.26 8.33 13.61
CA PRO A 88 8.48 8.81 14.77
C PRO A 88 7.06 9.23 14.42
N ALA A 89 6.86 9.92 13.28
CA ALA A 89 5.53 10.33 12.84
C ALA A 89 4.69 9.11 12.47
N LEU A 90 5.27 8.16 11.74
CA LEU A 90 4.57 6.93 11.37
C LEU A 90 4.17 6.11 12.61
N GLN A 91 5.06 6.02 13.59
CA GLN A 91 4.77 5.32 14.83
C GLN A 91 3.58 5.94 15.56
N ALA A 92 3.54 7.27 15.65
CA ALA A 92 2.42 7.98 16.27
C ALA A 92 1.11 7.72 15.51
N GLU A 93 1.16 7.72 14.18
CA GLU A 93 -0.01 7.43 13.36
C GLU A 93 -0.50 5.99 13.56
N LEU A 94 0.41 5.02 13.67
CA LEU A 94 0.08 3.62 13.94
C LEU A 94 -0.58 3.44 15.30
N GLU A 95 -0.15 4.18 16.31
CA GLU A 95 -0.72 4.11 17.65
C GLU A 95 -2.18 4.58 17.68
N HIS A 96 -2.56 5.46 16.76
CA HIS A 96 -3.92 5.99 16.66
C HIS A 96 -4.78 5.27 15.61
N ALA A 97 -4.24 4.26 14.94
CA ALA A 97 -5.00 3.52 13.92
C ALA A 97 -6.06 2.64 14.57
N ASP A 98 -7.27 2.69 14.02
CA ASP A 98 -8.40 1.90 14.51
C ASP A 98 -8.48 0.52 13.85
N ALA A 99 -7.89 0.35 12.67
CA ALA A 99 -7.92 -0.90 11.96
C ALA A 99 -7.10 -1.99 12.67
N GLU A 100 -7.63 -3.23 12.69
CA GLU A 100 -6.89 -4.36 13.23
C GLU A 100 -5.86 -4.89 12.23
N THR A 101 -6.17 -4.81 10.94
CA THR A 101 -5.26 -5.20 9.86
C THR A 101 -4.89 -3.98 9.06
N LEU A 102 -3.62 -3.71 8.94
CA LEU A 102 -3.09 -2.54 8.23
C LEU A 102 -2.07 -2.96 7.19
N ILE A 103 -2.22 -2.42 5.98
CA ILE A 103 -1.31 -2.68 4.86
C ILE A 103 -0.61 -1.37 4.51
N LEU A 104 0.71 -1.41 4.49
CA LEU A 104 1.56 -0.25 4.17
C LEU A 104 2.23 -0.37 2.83
#